data_1134c07e38d144d91cca8ae1985c468f
#
_entry.id   1134c07e38d144d91cca8ae1985c468f
#
_cell.length_a   1.000
_cell.length_b   1.000
_cell.length_c   1.000
_cell.angle_alpha   90.00
_cell.angle_beta   90.00
_cell.angle_gamma   90.00
#
_symmetry.space_group_name_H-M   'P 1'
#
loop_
_entity.id
_entity.type
_entity.pdbx_description
1 polymer ?
#
loop_
_entity_poly.entity_id
_entity_poly.type
_entity_poly.pdbx_seq_one_letter_code
_entity_poly.pdbx_strand_id
1 'polypeptide(L)'
;LTTADTLKEIEELQQRCEQYEGITLKLNWDMLRLPAGTGGVEWLVTYEEELLVGFIGLYNIGGDMEVCGMVRPGYRRRGIFSSLWQRAQTLISRSKIKTLLLNTPAASASGTAYLKTLPLEFSHAEFQMKWDGAAKNHGASEASSAAGNVMLRPARADETPVLIAFDCDGFNMTEEDAAETYTQLELEGSQEHIIIEMNGQPAGKMRLWSEDNETWIYGLTVDKNLRGLGIGRSALMQTIEREQRNYNGVNLEVALDNPNALKLYESCGFVILNQQDYYRAAL
;
A
#
# COMPACT_ATOMS: atom_id res chain seq x y z
N LEU A 1 -23.15 9.73 15.88
CA LEU A 1 -22.51 9.69 14.55
C LEU A 1 -22.50 8.24 14.07
N THR A 2 -22.84 8.00 12.82
CA THR A 2 -22.68 6.68 12.18
C THR A 2 -21.21 6.51 11.79
N THR A 3 -20.78 5.27 11.53
CA THR A 3 -19.43 4.99 11.01
C THR A 3 -19.18 5.77 9.70
N ALA A 4 -20.18 5.88 8.83
CA ALA A 4 -20.07 6.62 7.58
C ALA A 4 -19.88 8.14 7.79
N ASP A 5 -20.53 8.73 8.79
CA ASP A 5 -20.32 10.13 9.13
C ASP A 5 -18.90 10.38 9.65
N THR A 6 -18.41 9.50 10.52
CA THR A 6 -17.04 9.57 11.06
C THR A 6 -15.98 9.42 9.96
N LEU A 7 -16.19 8.54 8.97
CA LEU A 7 -15.25 8.40 7.84
C LEU A 7 -15.15 9.70 7.01
N LYS A 8 -16.26 10.41 6.79
CA LYS A 8 -16.21 11.72 6.12
C LYS A 8 -15.42 12.75 6.93
N GLU A 9 -15.58 12.77 8.25
CA GLU A 9 -14.82 13.68 9.12
C GLU A 9 -13.33 13.33 9.12
N ILE A 10 -12.97 12.04 9.02
CA ILE A 10 -11.57 11.59 8.87
C ILE A 10 -11.01 12.09 7.53
N GLU A 11 -11.76 11.97 6.44
CA GLU A 11 -11.35 12.46 5.13
C GLU A 11 -11.14 13.99 5.13
N GLU A 12 -12.04 14.76 5.73
CA GLU A 12 -11.88 16.21 5.90
C GLU A 12 -10.66 16.57 6.76
N LEU A 13 -10.40 15.80 7.83
CA LEU A 13 -9.22 15.98 8.66
C LEU A 13 -7.93 15.68 7.87
N GLN A 14 -7.91 14.61 7.07
CA GLN A 14 -6.80 14.27 6.18
C GLN A 14 -6.50 15.41 5.22
N GLN A 15 -7.50 15.88 4.48
CA GLN A 15 -7.36 16.97 3.52
C GLN A 15 -6.78 18.25 4.19
N ARG A 16 -7.22 18.57 5.41
CA ARG A 16 -6.70 19.70 6.17
C ARG A 16 -5.23 19.54 6.56
N CYS A 17 -4.84 18.34 6.97
CA CYS A 17 -3.44 18.04 7.32
C CYS A 17 -2.53 18.07 6.09
N GLU A 18 -2.97 17.49 4.98
CA GLU A 18 -2.24 17.45 3.72
C GLU A 18 -2.04 18.85 3.14
N GLN A 19 -3.09 19.65 3.06
CA GLN A 19 -3.01 21.03 2.60
C GLN A 19 -2.08 21.89 3.44
N TYR A 20 -2.07 21.67 4.77
CA TYR A 20 -1.26 22.48 5.68
C TYR A 20 0.25 22.19 5.54
N GLU A 21 0.65 20.94 5.33
CA GLU A 21 2.06 20.53 5.22
C GLU A 21 2.53 20.32 3.77
N GLY A 22 1.63 20.30 2.78
CA GLY A 22 1.95 20.00 1.38
C GLY A 22 2.41 18.54 1.20
N ILE A 23 1.75 17.61 1.88
CA ILE A 23 2.06 16.18 1.89
C ILE A 23 0.87 15.35 1.45
N THR A 24 1.08 14.05 1.23
CA THR A 24 0.01 13.05 1.10
C THR A 24 0.14 12.03 2.23
N LEU A 25 -0.94 11.79 2.96
CA LEU A 25 -1.00 10.83 4.06
C LEU A 25 -1.47 9.47 3.55
N LYS A 26 -0.82 8.40 4.00
CA LYS A 26 -1.24 7.02 3.72
C LYS A 26 -2.19 6.56 4.84
N LEU A 27 -3.49 6.46 4.55
CA LEU A 27 -4.51 6.04 5.50
C LEU A 27 -5.10 4.66 5.21
N ASN A 28 -4.71 3.98 4.13
CA ASN A 28 -5.25 2.68 3.71
C ASN A 28 -6.79 2.69 3.68
N TRP A 29 -7.35 3.57 2.85
CA TRP A 29 -8.81 3.79 2.75
C TRP A 29 -9.57 2.55 2.34
N ASP A 30 -8.97 1.69 1.51
CA ASP A 30 -9.45 0.36 1.18
C ASP A 30 -9.86 -0.43 2.43
N MET A 31 -8.99 -0.43 3.43
CA MET A 31 -9.22 -1.11 4.70
C MET A 31 -10.17 -0.34 5.63
N LEU A 32 -10.06 1.00 5.70
CA LEU A 32 -10.91 1.84 6.56
C LEU A 32 -12.41 1.76 6.19
N ARG A 33 -12.73 1.54 4.93
CA ARG A 33 -14.10 1.47 4.41
C ARG A 33 -14.75 0.10 4.59
N LEU A 34 -13.98 -0.92 5.01
CA LEU A 34 -14.54 -2.24 5.29
C LEU A 34 -15.53 -2.20 6.46
N PRO A 35 -16.53 -3.09 6.47
CA PRO A 35 -17.45 -3.19 7.59
C PRO A 35 -16.71 -3.42 8.92
N ALA A 36 -17.16 -2.79 9.99
CA ALA A 36 -16.56 -2.93 11.31
C ALA A 36 -16.43 -4.39 11.73
N GLY A 37 -15.25 -4.80 12.17
CA GLY A 37 -14.94 -6.17 12.57
C GLY A 37 -14.51 -7.10 11.44
N THR A 38 -14.39 -6.59 10.20
CA THR A 38 -13.78 -7.29 9.08
C THR A 38 -12.43 -6.64 8.75
N GLY A 39 -11.50 -7.40 8.19
CA GLY A 39 -10.26 -6.86 7.63
C GLY A 39 -9.19 -6.37 8.61
N GLY A 40 -9.31 -6.64 9.93
CA GLY A 40 -8.23 -6.36 10.89
C GLY A 40 -7.92 -4.88 11.11
N VAL A 41 -8.89 -3.98 10.89
CA VAL A 41 -8.72 -2.53 11.09
C VAL A 41 -9.40 -2.07 12.36
N GLU A 42 -8.65 -1.36 13.20
CA GLU A 42 -9.17 -0.59 14.32
C GLU A 42 -8.73 0.87 14.20
N TRP A 43 -9.54 1.79 14.67
CA TRP A 43 -9.18 3.20 14.68
C TRP A 43 -9.76 3.93 15.90
N LEU A 44 -9.07 4.98 16.31
CA LEU A 44 -9.49 5.85 17.40
C LEU A 44 -9.50 7.30 16.93
N VAL A 45 -10.46 8.05 17.47
CA VAL A 45 -10.62 9.48 17.19
C VAL A 45 -10.65 10.28 18.47
N THR A 46 -10.38 11.57 18.34
CA THR A 46 -10.52 12.57 19.38
C THR A 46 -11.29 13.76 18.83
N TYR A 47 -12.32 14.16 19.57
CA TYR A 47 -13.09 15.36 19.32
C TYR A 47 -12.78 16.44 20.37
N GLU A 48 -12.73 17.70 19.94
CA GLU A 48 -12.87 18.86 20.82
C GLU A 48 -14.20 19.55 20.43
N GLU A 49 -15.12 19.64 21.38
CA GLU A 49 -16.52 19.96 21.13
C GLU A 49 -17.14 18.99 20.10
N GLU A 50 -17.56 19.48 18.94
CA GLU A 50 -18.10 18.65 17.85
C GLU A 50 -17.10 18.47 16.68
N LEU A 51 -15.87 18.95 16.83
CA LEU A 51 -14.86 18.95 15.78
C LEU A 51 -13.91 17.77 15.93
N LEU A 52 -13.76 16.94 14.88
CA LEU A 52 -12.74 15.91 14.83
C LEU A 52 -11.35 16.56 14.72
N VAL A 53 -10.51 16.34 15.75
CA VAL A 53 -9.18 16.95 15.86
C VAL A 53 -8.03 15.96 15.81
N GLY A 54 -8.28 14.67 16.01
CA GLY A 54 -7.25 13.64 15.97
C GLY A 54 -7.77 12.29 15.54
N PHE A 55 -6.94 11.57 14.81
CA PHE A 55 -7.18 10.21 14.31
C PHE A 55 -5.92 9.37 14.43
N ILE A 56 -6.09 8.09 14.74
CA ILE A 56 -5.07 7.03 14.63
C ILE A 56 -5.74 5.77 14.09
N GLY A 57 -5.17 5.19 13.03
CA GLY A 57 -5.56 3.93 12.43
C GLY A 57 -4.55 2.83 12.73
N LEU A 58 -5.04 1.63 12.98
CA LEU A 58 -4.31 0.40 13.27
C LEU A 58 -4.70 -0.63 12.23
N TYR A 59 -3.78 -1.04 11.37
CA TYR A 59 -4.02 -1.93 10.24
C TYR A 59 -3.22 -3.20 10.40
N ASN A 60 -3.90 -4.33 10.57
CA ASN A 60 -3.24 -5.64 10.63
C ASN A 60 -3.11 -6.20 9.20
N ILE A 61 -1.90 -6.26 8.70
CA ILE A 61 -1.56 -6.70 7.34
C ILE A 61 -0.59 -7.88 7.44
N GLY A 62 -1.07 -9.10 7.22
CA GLY A 62 -0.23 -10.30 7.23
C GLY A 62 0.49 -10.57 8.57
N GLY A 63 -0.11 -10.17 9.69
CA GLY A 63 0.49 -10.29 11.02
C GLY A 63 1.36 -9.10 11.44
N ASP A 64 1.63 -8.16 10.56
CA ASP A 64 2.25 -6.87 10.88
C ASP A 64 1.15 -5.84 11.17
N MET A 65 1.38 -5.01 12.18
CA MET A 65 0.50 -3.90 12.52
C MET A 65 1.10 -2.60 11.99
N GLU A 66 0.46 -2.02 10.99
CA GLU A 66 0.78 -0.66 10.57
C GLU A 66 -0.04 0.36 11.34
N VAL A 67 0.58 1.46 11.71
CA VAL A 67 -0.05 2.57 12.43
C VAL A 67 0.21 3.87 11.70
N CYS A 68 -0.85 4.55 11.34
CA CYS A 68 -0.80 5.92 10.86
C CYS A 68 -1.71 6.82 11.69
N GLY A 69 -1.52 8.14 11.59
CA GLY A 69 -2.43 9.04 12.26
C GLY A 69 -2.10 10.50 12.04
N MET A 70 -3.00 11.34 12.49
CA MET A 70 -2.93 12.78 12.25
C MET A 70 -3.63 13.59 13.34
N VAL A 71 -3.19 14.82 13.49
CA VAL A 71 -3.83 15.82 14.35
C VAL A 71 -4.05 17.08 13.54
N ARG A 72 -5.26 17.63 13.62
CA ARG A 72 -5.65 18.90 12.97
C ARG A 72 -4.62 19.98 13.23
N PRO A 73 -4.13 20.68 12.22
CA PRO A 73 -3.30 21.87 12.39
C PRO A 73 -3.90 22.80 13.44
N GLY A 74 -3.36 23.58 14.17
CA GLY A 74 -3.93 24.42 15.24
C GLY A 74 -4.30 23.68 16.55
N TYR A 75 -4.44 22.35 16.51
CA TYR A 75 -4.66 21.50 17.69
C TYR A 75 -3.43 20.69 18.06
N ARG A 76 -2.36 20.77 17.28
CA ARG A 76 -1.08 20.09 17.52
C ARG A 76 -0.38 20.63 18.77
N ARG A 77 0.55 19.84 19.34
CA ARG A 77 1.32 20.17 20.55
C ARG A 77 0.50 20.32 21.84
N ARG A 78 -0.72 19.76 21.85
CA ARG A 78 -1.62 19.70 23.02
C ARG A 78 -1.76 18.29 23.63
N GLY A 79 -0.89 17.35 23.23
CA GLY A 79 -0.92 15.97 23.75
C GLY A 79 -1.97 15.05 23.09
N ILE A 80 -2.74 15.54 22.10
CA ILE A 80 -3.83 14.77 21.46
C ILE A 80 -3.30 13.47 20.87
N PHE A 81 -2.24 13.51 20.04
CA PHE A 81 -1.70 12.30 19.46
C PHE A 81 -1.07 11.36 20.50
N SER A 82 -0.41 11.89 21.51
CA SER A 82 0.13 11.09 22.62
C SER A 82 -0.96 10.33 23.38
N SER A 83 -2.12 10.96 23.60
CA SER A 83 -3.28 10.30 24.19
C SER A 83 -3.86 9.21 23.28
N LEU A 84 -3.98 9.49 21.98
CA LEU A 84 -4.41 8.48 20.98
C LEU A 84 -3.45 7.29 20.94
N TRP A 85 -2.14 7.56 20.90
CA TRP A 85 -1.10 6.54 20.91
C TRP A 85 -1.15 5.65 22.16
N GLN A 86 -1.31 6.24 23.34
CA GLN A 86 -1.44 5.49 24.60
C GLN A 86 -2.68 4.56 24.58
N ARG A 87 -3.80 5.04 24.05
CA ARG A 87 -4.99 4.21 23.87
C ARG A 87 -4.79 3.12 22.84
N ALA A 88 -4.14 3.43 21.72
CA ALA A 88 -3.80 2.47 20.68
C ALA A 88 -2.91 1.34 21.20
N GLN A 89 -1.88 1.65 22.00
CA GLN A 89 -1.03 0.64 22.63
C GLN A 89 -1.82 -0.37 23.47
N THR A 90 -2.93 0.04 24.11
CA THR A 90 -3.81 -0.88 24.85
C THR A 90 -4.55 -1.86 23.93
N LEU A 91 -4.89 -1.43 22.70
CA LEU A 91 -5.51 -2.32 21.70
C LEU A 91 -4.44 -3.25 21.12
N ILE A 92 -3.29 -2.70 20.73
CA ILE A 92 -2.15 -3.44 20.18
C ILE A 92 -1.69 -4.57 21.12
N SER A 93 -1.62 -4.31 22.43
CA SER A 93 -1.21 -5.31 23.44
C SER A 93 -2.13 -6.53 23.53
N ARG A 94 -3.33 -6.45 22.97
CA ARG A 94 -4.31 -7.56 22.92
C ARG A 94 -4.25 -8.33 21.61
N SER A 95 -3.54 -7.80 20.62
CA SER A 95 -3.43 -8.38 19.29
C SER A 95 -2.18 -9.27 19.21
N LYS A 96 -2.28 -10.37 18.47
CA LYS A 96 -1.13 -11.20 18.14
C LYS A 96 -0.49 -10.65 16.88
N ILE A 97 0.50 -9.79 17.04
CA ILE A 97 1.24 -9.19 15.93
C ILE A 97 2.72 -9.62 15.96
N LYS A 98 3.34 -9.67 14.79
CA LYS A 98 4.77 -10.00 14.62
C LYS A 98 5.62 -8.75 14.65
N THR A 99 5.12 -7.68 14.00
CA THR A 99 5.83 -6.41 13.87
C THR A 99 4.87 -5.26 14.12
N LEU A 100 5.37 -4.19 14.71
CA LEU A 100 4.65 -2.94 14.87
C LEU A 100 5.39 -1.84 14.12
N LEU A 101 4.74 -1.31 13.07
CA LEU A 101 5.28 -0.26 12.21
C LEU A 101 4.45 1.02 12.35
N LEU A 102 5.13 2.13 12.60
CA LEU A 102 4.51 3.46 12.51
C LEU A 102 5.00 4.13 11.23
N ASN A 103 4.09 4.64 10.42
CA ASN A 103 4.44 5.29 9.17
C ASN A 103 4.21 6.81 9.19
N THR A 104 4.97 7.53 8.38
CA THR A 104 4.81 8.97 8.16
C THR A 104 5.35 9.34 6.78
N PRO A 105 4.73 10.30 6.06
CA PRO A 105 5.37 10.86 4.88
C PRO A 105 6.74 11.45 5.26
N ALA A 106 7.78 11.15 4.49
CA ALA A 106 9.14 11.65 4.74
C ALA A 106 9.20 13.18 4.79
N ALA A 107 8.33 13.85 4.03
CA ALA A 107 8.19 15.31 4.01
C ALA A 107 7.38 15.88 5.18
N SER A 108 6.75 15.06 6.02
CA SER A 108 6.00 15.54 7.18
C SER A 108 6.93 15.95 8.32
N ALA A 109 7.12 17.25 8.49
CA ALA A 109 7.91 17.78 9.60
C ALA A 109 7.32 17.42 10.96
N SER A 110 5.98 17.46 11.10
CA SER A 110 5.29 17.17 12.35
C SER A 110 5.31 15.68 12.69
N GLY A 111 5.08 14.81 11.71
CA GLY A 111 5.11 13.35 11.86
C GLY A 111 6.52 12.86 12.26
N THR A 112 7.52 13.24 11.47
CA THR A 112 8.93 12.91 11.75
C THR A 112 9.39 13.41 13.13
N ALA A 113 9.01 14.64 13.51
CA ALA A 113 9.36 15.18 14.82
C ALA A 113 8.71 14.39 15.96
N TYR A 114 7.46 13.93 15.78
CA TYR A 114 6.79 13.10 16.79
C TYR A 114 7.43 11.72 16.90
N LEU A 115 7.65 11.01 15.79
CA LEU A 115 8.22 9.66 15.79
C LEU A 115 9.62 9.63 16.45
N LYS A 116 10.41 10.69 16.28
CA LYS A 116 11.70 10.85 16.99
C LYS A 116 11.60 10.94 18.52
N THR A 117 10.41 11.19 19.07
CA THR A 117 10.20 11.18 20.53
C THR A 117 9.88 9.79 21.09
N LEU A 118 9.64 8.83 20.23
CA LEU A 118 9.30 7.45 20.59
C LEU A 118 10.55 6.55 20.47
N PRO A 119 10.62 5.44 21.22
CA PRO A 119 11.70 4.47 21.11
C PRO A 119 11.52 3.59 19.88
N LEU A 120 11.71 4.17 18.71
CA LEU A 120 11.52 3.54 17.40
C LEU A 120 12.83 3.48 16.63
N GLU A 121 12.98 2.46 15.81
CA GLU A 121 14.07 2.33 14.85
C GLU A 121 13.53 2.49 13.42
N PHE A 122 14.28 3.18 12.55
CA PHE A 122 13.94 3.25 11.13
C PHE A 122 13.96 1.83 10.55
N SER A 123 12.89 1.43 9.89
CA SER A 123 12.75 0.11 9.29
C SER A 123 13.07 0.15 7.80
N HIS A 124 12.24 0.84 7.03
CA HIS A 124 12.36 0.98 5.58
C HIS A 124 11.61 2.22 5.12
N ALA A 125 11.71 2.50 3.82
CA ALA A 125 10.91 3.52 3.18
C ALA A 125 10.40 3.01 1.82
N GLU A 126 9.26 3.57 1.38
CA GLU A 126 8.63 3.25 0.11
C GLU A 126 8.37 4.51 -0.70
N PHE A 127 8.55 4.44 -2.01
CA PHE A 127 8.02 5.43 -2.92
C PHE A 127 6.61 5.04 -3.35
N GLN A 128 5.69 5.98 -3.25
CA GLN A 128 4.42 5.92 -3.95
C GLN A 128 4.62 6.51 -5.34
N MET A 129 4.25 5.76 -6.36
CA MET A 129 4.44 6.14 -7.75
C MET A 129 3.13 6.11 -8.51
N LYS A 130 2.98 7.03 -9.45
CA LYS A 130 1.83 7.11 -10.37
C LYS A 130 2.32 7.10 -11.81
N TRP A 131 1.60 6.40 -12.67
CA TRP A 131 1.90 6.44 -14.09
C TRP A 131 1.53 7.81 -14.68
N ASP A 132 2.51 8.42 -15.38
CA ASP A 132 2.35 9.67 -16.09
C ASP A 132 2.22 9.42 -17.59
N GLY A 133 1.00 9.56 -18.10
CA GLY A 133 0.71 9.38 -19.53
C GLY A 133 1.48 10.31 -20.47
N ALA A 134 2.00 11.45 -19.96
CA ALA A 134 2.81 12.38 -20.74
C ALA A 134 4.23 11.87 -20.96
N ALA A 135 4.72 10.99 -20.10
CA ALA A 135 6.06 10.39 -20.20
C ALA A 135 6.20 9.35 -21.34
N LYS A 136 5.14 9.14 -22.14
CA LYS A 136 5.13 8.18 -23.27
C LYS A 136 6.27 8.34 -24.29
N ASN A 137 7.01 9.44 -24.27
CA ASN A 137 8.04 9.73 -25.28
C ASN A 137 9.47 9.36 -24.88
N HIS A 138 9.70 8.80 -23.69
CA HIS A 138 11.05 8.48 -23.24
C HIS A 138 11.29 6.97 -23.11
N GLY A 139 11.15 6.24 -24.21
CA GLY A 139 11.60 4.85 -24.24
C GLY A 139 10.60 3.82 -24.73
N ALA A 140 9.92 4.11 -25.81
CA ALA A 140 9.45 3.07 -26.73
C ALA A 140 10.68 2.46 -27.46
N SER A 141 11.68 2.06 -26.68
CA SER A 141 12.61 1.04 -27.10
C SER A 141 11.81 -0.23 -27.27
N GLU A 142 11.79 -0.74 -28.48
CA GLU A 142 11.15 -1.98 -28.91
C GLU A 142 11.14 -3.00 -27.78
N ALA A 143 9.91 -3.44 -27.39
CA ALA A 143 9.75 -4.49 -26.40
C ALA A 143 10.72 -5.59 -26.80
N SER A 144 11.68 -5.90 -25.93
CA SER A 144 12.71 -6.88 -26.21
C SER A 144 12.00 -8.14 -26.70
N SER A 145 12.29 -8.56 -27.93
CA SER A 145 11.77 -9.78 -28.57
C SER A 145 12.07 -11.06 -27.77
N ALA A 146 12.78 -10.93 -26.66
CA ALA A 146 13.14 -12.00 -25.74
C ALA A 146 12.01 -12.41 -24.77
N ALA A 147 10.98 -11.57 -24.55
CA ALA A 147 9.93 -11.85 -23.57
C ALA A 147 8.96 -12.98 -23.98
N GLY A 148 9.07 -13.51 -25.21
CA GLY A 148 8.11 -14.51 -25.68
C GLY A 148 6.66 -13.94 -25.72
N ASN A 149 5.66 -14.85 -25.71
CA ASN A 149 4.26 -14.44 -25.62
C ASN A 149 3.86 -14.27 -24.15
N VAL A 150 3.89 -13.03 -23.65
CA VAL A 150 3.42 -12.67 -22.30
C VAL A 150 1.94 -12.34 -22.35
N MET A 151 1.14 -13.01 -21.55
CA MET A 151 -0.30 -12.80 -21.42
C MET A 151 -0.69 -12.58 -19.97
N LEU A 152 -1.69 -11.75 -19.75
CA LEU A 152 -2.31 -11.53 -18.44
C LEU A 152 -3.68 -12.20 -18.41
N ARG A 153 -3.99 -12.91 -17.36
CA ARG A 153 -5.32 -13.44 -17.12
C ARG A 153 -5.68 -13.42 -15.63
N PRO A 154 -6.98 -13.36 -15.30
CA PRO A 154 -7.42 -13.58 -13.93
C PRO A 154 -6.95 -14.93 -13.41
N ALA A 155 -6.56 -14.98 -12.13
CA ALA A 155 -6.30 -16.23 -11.45
C ALA A 155 -7.60 -17.01 -11.24
N ARG A 156 -7.55 -18.31 -11.37
CA ARG A 156 -8.68 -19.20 -11.02
C ARG A 156 -8.68 -19.49 -9.52
N ALA A 157 -9.81 -19.85 -8.97
CA ALA A 157 -9.95 -20.13 -7.53
C ALA A 157 -9.03 -21.28 -7.05
N ASP A 158 -8.69 -22.23 -7.91
CA ASP A 158 -7.79 -23.34 -7.62
C ASP A 158 -6.30 -22.97 -7.72
N GLU A 159 -5.97 -21.73 -8.11
CA GLU A 159 -4.58 -21.26 -8.30
C GLU A 159 -4.03 -20.48 -7.12
N THR A 160 -4.78 -20.32 -6.02
CA THR A 160 -4.25 -19.70 -4.80
C THR A 160 -2.90 -20.27 -4.34
N PRO A 161 -2.64 -21.59 -4.41
CA PRO A 161 -1.31 -22.13 -4.10
C PRO A 161 -0.19 -21.62 -5.03
N VAL A 162 -0.50 -21.33 -6.30
CA VAL A 162 0.46 -20.76 -7.26
C VAL A 162 0.78 -19.31 -6.90
N LEU A 163 -0.23 -18.54 -6.52
CA LEU A 163 -0.05 -17.17 -6.06
C LEU A 163 0.79 -17.09 -4.78
N ILE A 164 0.52 -17.98 -3.81
CA ILE A 164 1.29 -18.11 -2.57
C ILE A 164 2.76 -18.44 -2.88
N ALA A 165 3.02 -19.38 -3.79
CA ALA A 165 4.40 -19.74 -4.16
C ALA A 165 5.17 -18.54 -4.75
N PHE A 166 4.51 -17.70 -5.57
CA PHE A 166 5.10 -16.47 -6.08
C PHE A 166 5.37 -15.43 -4.98
N ASP A 167 4.53 -15.34 -3.97
CA ASP A 167 4.76 -14.44 -2.83
C ASP A 167 5.94 -14.89 -1.97
N CYS A 168 6.04 -16.19 -1.70
CA CYS A 168 7.17 -16.76 -0.99
C CYS A 168 8.50 -16.50 -1.71
N ASP A 169 8.54 -16.69 -3.04
CA ASP A 169 9.76 -16.48 -3.84
C ASP A 169 10.07 -14.98 -4.09
N GLY A 170 9.04 -14.16 -4.22
CA GLY A 170 9.17 -12.74 -4.57
C GLY A 170 9.41 -11.80 -3.39
N PHE A 171 8.82 -12.12 -2.23
CA PHE A 171 8.78 -11.23 -1.06
C PHE A 171 9.34 -11.89 0.21
N ASN A 172 9.97 -13.05 0.12
CA ASN A 172 10.48 -13.79 1.28
C ASN A 172 9.42 -14.09 2.36
N MET A 173 8.16 -14.21 1.98
CA MET A 173 7.08 -14.59 2.89
C MET A 173 7.17 -16.06 3.24
N THR A 174 6.74 -16.43 4.44
CA THR A 174 6.46 -17.84 4.74
C THR A 174 5.16 -18.27 4.04
N GLU A 175 4.99 -19.56 3.80
CA GLU A 175 3.75 -20.08 3.20
C GLU A 175 2.53 -19.77 4.08
N GLU A 176 2.70 -19.82 5.41
CA GLU A 176 1.67 -19.49 6.38
C GLU A 176 1.25 -18.03 6.28
N ASP A 177 2.21 -17.08 6.26
CA ASP A 177 1.94 -15.64 6.15
C ASP A 177 1.26 -15.29 4.82
N ALA A 178 1.72 -15.89 3.73
CA ALA A 178 1.11 -15.70 2.42
C ALA A 178 -0.32 -16.24 2.39
N ALA A 179 -0.58 -17.44 2.93
CA ALA A 179 -1.91 -18.03 3.00
C ALA A 179 -2.87 -17.19 3.86
N GLU A 180 -2.39 -16.67 5.00
CA GLU A 180 -3.18 -15.77 5.85
C GLU A 180 -3.55 -14.49 5.09
N THR A 181 -2.60 -13.90 4.34
CA THR A 181 -2.84 -12.74 3.49
C THR A 181 -3.94 -13.00 2.47
N TYR A 182 -3.92 -14.13 1.75
CA TYR A 182 -4.97 -14.46 0.78
C TYR A 182 -6.33 -14.68 1.44
N THR A 183 -6.37 -15.30 2.62
CA THR A 183 -7.61 -15.45 3.40
C THR A 183 -8.21 -14.09 3.76
N GLN A 184 -7.38 -13.12 4.14
CA GLN A 184 -7.82 -11.76 4.43
C GLN A 184 -8.30 -11.04 3.18
N LEU A 185 -7.57 -11.12 2.07
CA LEU A 185 -7.92 -10.50 0.79
C LEU A 185 -9.25 -11.03 0.21
N GLU A 186 -9.57 -12.31 0.41
CA GLU A 186 -10.86 -12.88 0.01
C GLU A 186 -12.02 -12.22 0.76
N LEU A 187 -11.84 -11.82 2.02
CA LEU A 187 -12.86 -11.11 2.80
C LEU A 187 -13.08 -9.67 2.29
N GLU A 188 -12.07 -9.06 1.70
CA GLU A 188 -12.13 -7.70 1.16
C GLU A 188 -12.87 -7.61 -0.20
N GLY A 189 -12.95 -8.68 -0.96
CA GLY A 189 -13.92 -8.94 -2.05
C GLY A 189 -13.81 -8.10 -3.33
N SER A 190 -12.94 -7.09 -3.43
CA SER A 190 -12.88 -6.16 -4.59
C SER A 190 -11.55 -6.21 -5.35
N GLN A 191 -10.80 -7.30 -5.23
CA GLN A 191 -9.45 -7.39 -5.75
C GLN A 191 -9.35 -8.40 -6.89
N GLU A 192 -8.64 -8.05 -7.96
CA GLU A 192 -8.37 -8.93 -9.09
C GLU A 192 -6.95 -9.50 -8.99
N HIS A 193 -6.85 -10.82 -8.76
CA HIS A 193 -5.58 -11.53 -8.82
C HIS A 193 -5.27 -11.91 -10.27
N ILE A 194 -4.09 -11.52 -10.76
CA ILE A 194 -3.65 -11.74 -12.13
C ILE A 194 -2.48 -12.72 -12.14
N ILE A 195 -2.59 -13.75 -12.96
CA ILE A 195 -1.45 -14.58 -13.37
C ILE A 195 -0.83 -13.96 -14.61
N ILE A 196 0.49 -13.83 -14.57
CA ILE A 196 1.33 -13.47 -15.71
C ILE A 196 1.81 -14.77 -16.33
N GLU A 197 1.43 -15.04 -17.56
CA GLU A 197 1.89 -16.22 -18.30
C GLU A 197 2.97 -15.85 -19.29
N MET A 198 3.93 -16.75 -19.49
CA MET A 198 4.87 -16.75 -20.59
C MET A 198 4.73 -18.06 -21.35
N ASN A 199 4.39 -17.99 -22.63
CA ASN A 199 4.15 -19.16 -23.48
C ASN A 199 3.15 -20.18 -22.88
N GLY A 200 2.09 -19.68 -22.23
CA GLY A 200 1.02 -20.50 -21.62
C GLY A 200 1.40 -21.17 -20.29
N GLN A 201 2.50 -20.76 -19.66
CA GLN A 201 2.90 -21.23 -18.33
C GLN A 201 2.96 -20.05 -17.34
N PRO A 202 2.52 -20.23 -16.08
CA PRO A 202 2.67 -19.21 -15.06
C PRO A 202 4.12 -18.76 -14.89
N ALA A 203 4.37 -17.47 -15.04
CA ALA A 203 5.68 -16.84 -14.98
C ALA A 203 5.76 -15.75 -13.92
N GLY A 204 4.63 -15.38 -13.32
CA GLY A 204 4.55 -14.37 -12.29
C GLY A 204 3.10 -14.05 -11.92
N LYS A 205 2.94 -13.07 -11.06
CA LYS A 205 1.62 -12.61 -10.63
C LYS A 205 1.63 -11.11 -10.30
N MET A 206 0.46 -10.54 -10.19
CA MET A 206 0.18 -9.26 -9.56
C MET A 206 -1.27 -9.23 -9.07
N ARG A 207 -1.59 -8.24 -8.28
CA ARG A 207 -2.94 -7.98 -7.79
C ARG A 207 -3.33 -6.55 -8.15
N LEU A 208 -4.55 -6.37 -8.61
CA LEU A 208 -5.11 -5.06 -8.91
C LEU A 208 -6.25 -4.77 -7.95
N TRP A 209 -6.27 -3.55 -7.48
CA TRP A 209 -7.36 -3.01 -6.69
C TRP A 209 -7.74 -1.64 -7.23
N SER A 210 -9.04 -1.39 -7.42
CA SER A 210 -9.52 -0.17 -8.04
C SER A 210 -10.60 0.48 -7.19
N GLU A 211 -10.38 1.74 -6.83
CA GLU A 211 -11.30 2.58 -6.08
C GLU A 211 -11.10 4.05 -6.45
N ASP A 212 -12.13 4.87 -6.24
CA ASP A 212 -12.09 6.32 -6.45
C ASP A 212 -11.52 6.72 -7.83
N ASN A 213 -11.83 5.91 -8.85
CA ASN A 213 -11.37 6.11 -10.23
C ASN A 213 -9.85 5.98 -10.43
N GLU A 214 -9.18 5.27 -9.54
CA GLU A 214 -7.76 4.93 -9.58
C GLU A 214 -7.54 3.43 -9.44
N THR A 215 -6.50 2.88 -10.08
CA THR A 215 -6.07 1.48 -9.94
C THR A 215 -4.71 1.42 -9.26
N TRP A 216 -4.58 0.47 -8.36
CA TRP A 216 -3.35 0.16 -7.66
C TRP A 216 -2.82 -1.21 -8.05
N ILE A 217 -1.53 -1.29 -8.34
CA ILE A 217 -0.82 -2.55 -8.63
C ILE A 217 -0.06 -2.97 -7.37
N TYR A 218 -0.42 -4.14 -6.84
CA TYR A 218 0.23 -4.72 -5.67
C TYR A 218 0.93 -6.02 -6.01
N GLY A 219 2.00 -6.31 -5.30
CA GLY A 219 2.63 -7.63 -5.29
C GLY A 219 3.04 -8.14 -6.67
N LEU A 220 3.49 -7.23 -7.57
CA LEU A 220 4.04 -7.64 -8.86
C LEU A 220 5.33 -8.42 -8.65
N THR A 221 5.33 -9.69 -9.03
CA THR A 221 6.53 -10.52 -9.03
C THR A 221 6.61 -11.40 -10.27
N VAL A 222 7.84 -11.71 -10.70
CA VAL A 222 8.18 -12.62 -11.79
C VAL A 222 9.09 -13.69 -11.22
N ASP A 223 8.86 -14.96 -11.62
CA ASP A 223 9.71 -16.09 -11.28
C ASP A 223 11.19 -15.70 -11.40
N LYS A 224 11.97 -15.98 -10.37
CA LYS A 224 13.39 -15.58 -10.30
C LYS A 224 14.21 -16.09 -11.47
N ASN A 225 13.87 -17.28 -12.02
CA ASN A 225 14.56 -17.88 -13.14
C ASN A 225 14.21 -17.24 -14.50
N LEU A 226 13.12 -16.45 -14.53
CA LEU A 226 12.61 -15.78 -15.72
C LEU A 226 12.80 -14.26 -15.67
N ARG A 227 13.46 -13.74 -14.63
CA ARG A 227 13.77 -12.30 -14.52
C ARG A 227 14.78 -11.89 -15.60
N GLY A 228 14.74 -10.61 -15.97
CA GLY A 228 15.61 -10.07 -17.02
C GLY A 228 15.14 -10.32 -18.45
N LEU A 229 14.10 -11.11 -18.68
CA LEU A 229 13.53 -11.42 -19.99
C LEU A 229 12.49 -10.38 -20.49
N GLY A 230 12.21 -9.32 -19.71
CA GLY A 230 11.24 -8.29 -20.07
C GLY A 230 9.80 -8.60 -19.69
N ILE A 231 9.53 -9.73 -19.01
CA ILE A 231 8.19 -10.17 -18.62
C ILE A 231 7.48 -9.11 -17.75
N GLY A 232 8.15 -8.61 -16.70
CA GLY A 232 7.58 -7.59 -15.81
C GLY A 232 7.22 -6.30 -16.54
N ARG A 233 8.06 -5.85 -17.49
CA ARG A 233 7.76 -4.68 -18.34
C ARG A 233 6.54 -4.95 -19.21
N SER A 234 6.48 -6.10 -19.87
CA SER A 234 5.36 -6.47 -20.72
C SER A 234 4.06 -6.52 -19.92
N ALA A 235 4.09 -7.12 -18.72
CA ALA A 235 2.93 -7.18 -17.83
C ALA A 235 2.46 -5.78 -17.41
N LEU A 236 3.38 -4.91 -16.98
CA LEU A 236 3.05 -3.53 -16.59
C LEU A 236 2.44 -2.74 -17.75
N MET A 237 3.02 -2.80 -18.94
CA MET A 237 2.51 -2.06 -20.10
C MET A 237 1.12 -2.53 -20.51
N GLN A 238 0.85 -3.84 -20.50
CA GLN A 238 -0.49 -4.37 -20.76
C GLN A 238 -1.50 -3.93 -19.69
N THR A 239 -1.08 -3.93 -18.41
CA THR A 239 -1.92 -3.44 -17.30
C THR A 239 -2.24 -1.97 -17.47
N ILE A 240 -1.24 -1.13 -17.72
CA ILE A 240 -1.43 0.31 -17.95
C ILE A 240 -2.39 0.53 -19.13
N GLU A 241 -2.19 -0.16 -20.25
CA GLU A 241 -3.06 -0.03 -21.42
C GLU A 241 -4.51 -0.43 -21.13
N ARG A 242 -4.71 -1.46 -20.30
CA ARG A 242 -6.05 -1.90 -19.87
C ARG A 242 -6.70 -0.89 -18.95
N GLU A 243 -5.99 -0.51 -17.88
CA GLU A 243 -6.55 0.27 -16.77
C GLU A 243 -6.78 1.74 -17.14
N GLN A 244 -5.91 2.36 -17.92
CA GLN A 244 -6.08 3.75 -18.35
C GLN A 244 -7.35 4.02 -19.17
N ARG A 245 -8.03 2.97 -19.63
CA ARG A 245 -9.32 3.08 -20.34
C ARG A 245 -10.50 3.29 -19.39
N ASN A 246 -10.35 2.83 -18.15
CA ASN A 246 -11.41 2.77 -17.15
C ASN A 246 -11.15 3.70 -15.95
N TYR A 247 -9.89 4.04 -15.69
CA TYR A 247 -9.45 4.77 -14.51
C TYR A 247 -8.54 5.95 -14.88
N ASN A 248 -8.54 6.97 -14.03
CA ASN A 248 -7.74 8.19 -14.23
C ASN A 248 -6.28 8.03 -13.81
N GLY A 249 -5.95 7.02 -13.02
CA GLY A 249 -4.61 6.79 -12.53
C GLY A 249 -4.28 5.33 -12.35
N VAL A 250 -3.02 4.98 -12.59
CA VAL A 250 -2.43 3.68 -12.27
C VAL A 250 -1.28 3.94 -11.29
N ASN A 251 -1.38 3.34 -10.12
CA ASN A 251 -0.49 3.61 -9.00
C ASN A 251 0.20 2.32 -8.54
N LEU A 252 1.32 2.46 -7.86
CA LEU A 252 2.01 1.39 -7.16
C LEU A 252 2.90 1.94 -6.04
N GLU A 253 3.38 1.05 -5.19
CA GLU A 253 4.40 1.36 -4.20
C GLU A 253 5.63 0.49 -4.43
N VAL A 254 6.81 1.03 -4.10
CA VAL A 254 8.08 0.32 -4.22
C VAL A 254 9.01 0.68 -3.09
N ALA A 255 9.59 -0.35 -2.46
CA ALA A 255 10.59 -0.15 -1.42
C ALA A 255 11.85 0.52 -2.00
N LEU A 256 12.44 1.47 -1.25
CA LEU A 256 13.63 2.21 -1.67
C LEU A 256 14.84 1.30 -1.88
N ASP A 257 14.90 0.18 -1.19
CA ASP A 257 15.97 -0.82 -1.30
C ASP A 257 15.78 -1.81 -2.47
N ASN A 258 14.73 -1.59 -3.30
CA ASN A 258 14.49 -2.35 -4.54
C ASN A 258 14.78 -1.50 -5.81
N PRO A 259 16.04 -1.16 -6.09
CA PRO A 259 16.41 -0.30 -7.22
C PRO A 259 16.07 -0.92 -8.58
N ASN A 260 15.95 -2.25 -8.67
CA ASN A 260 15.60 -2.92 -9.92
C ASN A 260 14.13 -2.71 -10.27
N ALA A 261 13.24 -2.83 -9.30
CA ALA A 261 11.82 -2.55 -9.49
C ALA A 261 11.60 -1.05 -9.77
N LEU A 262 12.27 -0.15 -9.02
CA LEU A 262 12.19 1.29 -9.25
C LEU A 262 12.57 1.65 -10.69
N LYS A 263 13.72 1.18 -11.20
CA LYS A 263 14.14 1.39 -12.59
C LYS A 263 13.14 0.83 -13.60
N LEU A 264 12.55 -0.34 -13.32
CA LEU A 264 11.51 -0.91 -14.16
C LEU A 264 10.31 0.04 -14.25
N TYR A 265 9.80 0.50 -13.12
CA TYR A 265 8.62 1.38 -13.05
C TYR A 265 8.86 2.72 -13.72
N GLU A 266 9.98 3.39 -13.41
CA GLU A 266 10.39 4.64 -14.09
C GLU A 266 10.46 4.44 -15.60
N SER A 267 11.05 3.32 -16.06
CA SER A 267 11.17 3.00 -17.47
C SER A 267 9.85 2.68 -18.18
N CYS A 268 8.78 2.40 -17.40
CA CYS A 268 7.41 2.23 -17.88
C CYS A 268 6.59 3.53 -17.79
N GLY A 269 7.19 4.63 -17.31
CA GLY A 269 6.54 5.93 -17.23
C GLY A 269 5.90 6.25 -15.87
N PHE A 270 6.22 5.50 -14.82
CA PHE A 270 5.82 5.88 -13.47
C PHE A 270 6.74 6.98 -12.93
N VAL A 271 6.15 7.94 -12.22
CA VAL A 271 6.84 9.03 -11.53
C VAL A 271 6.61 8.94 -10.03
N ILE A 272 7.62 9.30 -9.25
CA ILE A 272 7.50 9.34 -7.79
C ILE A 272 6.61 10.50 -7.40
N LEU A 273 5.57 10.23 -6.59
CA LEU A 273 4.70 11.24 -6.00
C LEU A 273 5.16 11.65 -4.61
N ASN A 274 5.44 10.67 -3.76
CA ASN A 274 5.89 10.90 -2.39
C ASN A 274 6.71 9.71 -1.88
N GLN A 275 7.30 9.89 -0.69
CA GLN A 275 7.98 8.85 0.06
C GLN A 275 7.31 8.67 1.41
N GLN A 276 7.10 7.42 1.79
CA GLN A 276 6.59 7.00 3.08
C GLN A 276 7.71 6.32 3.88
N ASP A 277 7.99 6.82 5.07
CA ASP A 277 8.97 6.25 5.99
C ASP A 277 8.27 5.39 7.04
N TYR A 278 8.85 4.23 7.33
CA TYR A 278 8.35 3.26 8.31
C TYR A 278 9.34 3.09 9.45
N TYR A 279 8.83 3.13 10.66
CA TYR A 279 9.60 2.99 11.89
C TYR A 279 9.06 1.82 12.69
N ARG A 280 9.97 0.93 13.13
CA ARG A 280 9.63 -0.25 13.91
C ARG A 280 9.69 0.05 15.39
N ALA A 281 8.66 -0.36 16.13
CA ALA A 281 8.67 -0.39 17.59
C ALA A 281 9.18 -1.75 18.10
N ALA A 282 9.87 -1.75 19.23
CA ALA A 282 10.09 -2.99 19.99
C ALA A 282 8.74 -3.47 20.56
N LEU A 283 8.43 -4.75 20.40
CA LEU A 283 7.25 -5.41 20.97
C LEU A 283 7.51 -5.89 22.39
#